data_54c3372b8250d28877ccadc4a251034e
#
_entry.id   54c3372b8250d28877ccadc4a251034e
#
_cell.length_a   1.000
_cell.length_b   1.000
_cell.length_c   1.000
_cell.angle_alpha   90.00
_cell.angle_beta   90.00
_cell.angle_gamma   90.00
#
_symmetry.space_group_name_H-M   'P 1'
#
loop_
_entity.id
_entity.type
_entity.pdbx_description
1 polymer ?
#
loop_
_entity_poly.entity_id
_entity_poly.type
_entity_poly.pdbx_seq_one_letter_code
_entity_poly.pdbx_strand_id
1 'polypeptide(L)'
;MAVNNFFGIRINQFFIFVSGFVILISAILVYYFILRGIYGRFDTSEILPDSNIIEDFLFGKEPEVAILYSKYTENTLPVGSTWLNDNLSTWKTFLDNLNLKYEIISDQKIENGEHQKYKLIILPGTKSLSEKEALQIKKYLENGGSVFATGGIGSYSNDGKWRGWEFLNQVFGVQFSHELKPNEFSKIHTVCGSLPITANIPTGFPLKVATWDRPMAVEVLDPRTTQVSFWYNYRMDDGLVREEIKKSAGIAYGNFGKGRFMWMGFELNSIIGVQEDYIYFERLFNNSIKWLMYFPIAYVRDWPTGYEAAAVVAPVLTNDVDNINNILPIIKNEGISATFFIDPATAENNRELVRKISSYGEIAALVDIGYLASINDKFNKLNSYAEQSKKLNAAKETLEKISSSSVSGFLPYYGLFDQNTLNAVINSNYKYVLTDSLTDRSVPKTIIRGDKRIVTMTKTARDDYEIIRDFGLTLPEFQFYTYQEDLDRVLFEGGMYILKLHTEYQCRSDYANVLKDIIKDLKKKKFWIATANEIQKWYEKRDYIEIKADRRGKTRVALKVSNPGIEAINNLVIDLDLNDFAQNITIGSEIIGTKTASVKHSAGSQMVYLFIDDLKPGESRQYYIDYDKVAF
;
A
#
# COMPACT_ATOMS: atom_id res chain seq x y z
N MET A 1 43.82 48.80 46.06
CA MET A 1 42.52 48.48 45.41
C MET A 1 42.44 46.97 45.20
N ALA A 2 41.72 46.29 46.04
CA ALA A 2 41.53 44.85 45.91
C ALA A 2 40.47 44.60 44.80
N VAL A 3 40.87 44.00 43.69
CA VAL A 3 39.94 43.53 42.63
C VAL A 3 39.38 42.23 43.12
N ASN A 4 38.13 42.21 43.52
CA ASN A 4 37.41 40.97 43.86
C ASN A 4 37.24 40.06 42.61
N ASN A 5 38.09 39.07 42.52
CA ASN A 5 37.96 37.99 41.54
C ASN A 5 37.05 36.92 42.14
N PHE A 6 35.82 36.78 41.64
CA PHE A 6 34.95 35.64 41.90
C PHE A 6 35.16 34.62 40.76
N PHE A 7 35.68 33.45 41.06
CA PHE A 7 36.01 32.40 40.07
C PHE A 7 36.99 32.83 38.93
N GLY A 8 37.94 33.73 39.18
CA GLY A 8 38.91 34.17 38.16
C GLY A 8 38.33 35.10 37.07
N ILE A 9 37.07 35.51 37.19
CA ILE A 9 36.39 36.42 36.26
C ILE A 9 36.31 37.80 36.89
N ARG A 10 36.70 38.86 36.13
CA ARG A 10 36.53 40.27 36.60
C ARG A 10 35.03 40.57 36.75
N ILE A 11 34.64 41.31 37.81
CA ILE A 11 33.26 41.66 38.14
C ILE A 11 32.48 42.16 36.91
N ASN A 12 33.08 42.99 36.06
CA ASN A 12 32.44 43.46 34.83
C ASN A 12 32.15 42.35 33.82
N GLN A 13 32.99 41.34 33.70
CA GLN A 13 32.78 40.19 32.81
C GLN A 13 31.67 39.30 33.36
N PHE A 14 31.58 39.17 34.69
CA PHE A 14 30.48 38.43 35.31
C PHE A 14 29.13 39.09 35.04
N PHE A 15 29.03 40.43 35.18
CA PHE A 15 27.79 41.15 34.86
C PHE A 15 27.40 41.06 33.38
N ILE A 16 28.37 41.11 32.46
CA ILE A 16 28.13 40.92 31.02
C ILE A 16 27.62 39.52 30.75
N PHE A 17 28.19 38.51 31.42
CA PHE A 17 27.76 37.12 31.26
C PHE A 17 26.33 36.88 31.80
N VAL A 18 26.02 37.42 32.98
CA VAL A 18 24.70 37.37 33.60
C VAL A 18 23.65 38.12 32.76
N SER A 19 23.99 39.30 32.26
CA SER A 19 23.10 40.07 31.38
C SER A 19 22.82 39.33 30.07
N GLY A 20 23.85 38.76 29.46
CA GLY A 20 23.72 37.95 28.25
C GLY A 20 22.82 36.72 28.47
N PHE A 21 22.97 36.06 29.62
CA PHE A 21 22.16 34.91 30.01
C PHE A 21 20.69 35.29 30.25
N VAL A 22 20.43 36.41 30.92
CA VAL A 22 19.08 36.95 31.15
C VAL A 22 18.41 37.32 29.82
N ILE A 23 19.14 37.97 28.91
CA ILE A 23 18.62 38.30 27.57
C ILE A 23 18.26 37.01 26.78
N LEU A 24 19.14 36.00 26.83
CA LEU A 24 18.90 34.73 26.17
C LEU A 24 17.65 34.03 26.72
N ILE A 25 17.51 33.95 28.06
CA ILE A 25 16.31 33.38 28.69
C ILE A 25 15.06 34.17 28.32
N SER A 26 15.14 35.50 28.32
CA SER A 26 14.02 36.35 27.94
C SER A 26 13.61 36.15 26.48
N ALA A 27 14.56 36.00 25.57
CA ALA A 27 14.30 35.70 24.16
C ALA A 27 13.65 34.31 23.97
N ILE A 28 14.11 33.29 24.70
CA ILE A 28 13.52 31.96 24.71
C ILE A 28 12.07 31.99 25.22
N LEU A 29 11.81 32.73 26.31
CA LEU A 29 10.47 32.90 26.88
C LEU A 29 9.52 33.62 25.91
N VAL A 30 9.97 34.72 25.28
CA VAL A 30 9.20 35.43 24.28
C VAL A 30 8.88 34.54 23.09
N TYR A 31 9.86 33.80 22.59
CA TYR A 31 9.67 32.82 21.53
C TYR A 31 8.70 31.72 21.93
N TYR A 32 8.78 31.19 23.14
CA TYR A 32 7.85 30.25 23.72
C TYR A 32 6.40 30.78 23.73
N PHE A 33 6.18 32.01 24.20
CA PHE A 33 4.84 32.61 24.25
C PHE A 33 4.30 32.93 22.86
N ILE A 34 5.15 33.32 21.91
CA ILE A 34 4.77 33.50 20.52
C ILE A 34 4.29 32.16 19.92
N LEU A 35 5.06 31.10 20.08
CA LEU A 35 4.70 29.78 19.58
C LEU A 35 3.43 29.24 20.22
N ARG A 36 3.27 29.43 21.54
CA ARG A 36 2.03 29.04 22.24
C ARG A 36 0.82 29.82 21.75
N GLY A 37 0.99 31.08 21.42
CA GLY A 37 -0.09 31.92 20.86
C GLY A 37 -0.48 31.51 19.43
N ILE A 38 0.48 31.06 18.63
CA ILE A 38 0.27 30.67 17.23
C ILE A 38 -0.30 29.25 17.12
N TYR A 39 0.21 28.29 17.90
CA TYR A 39 -0.07 26.86 17.75
C TYR A 39 -1.04 26.30 18.80
N GLY A 40 -1.53 27.12 19.75
CA GLY A 40 -2.53 26.78 20.76
C GLY A 40 -2.08 25.78 21.82
N ARG A 41 -1.57 24.62 21.43
CA ARG A 41 -0.91 23.64 22.31
C ARG A 41 0.55 23.53 21.93
N PHE A 42 1.43 23.73 22.87
CA PHE A 42 2.86 23.71 22.66
C PHE A 42 3.54 22.94 23.80
N ASP A 43 4.30 21.89 23.47
CA ASP A 43 5.08 21.16 24.45
C ASP A 43 6.48 21.77 24.56
N THR A 44 6.97 21.96 25.77
CA THR A 44 8.32 22.50 26.05
C THR A 44 9.41 21.63 25.42
N SER A 45 9.15 20.35 25.17
CA SER A 45 10.06 19.45 24.46
C SER A 45 10.30 19.84 22.99
N GLU A 46 9.52 20.76 22.43
CA GLU A 46 9.71 21.25 21.05
C GLU A 46 10.70 22.43 20.95
N ILE A 47 10.91 23.13 22.05
CA ILE A 47 11.90 24.25 22.12
C ILE A 47 13.20 23.79 22.74
N LEU A 48 13.10 23.06 23.86
CA LEU A 48 14.28 22.50 24.48
C LEU A 48 14.57 21.20 23.71
N PRO A 49 15.78 21.06 23.14
CA PRO A 49 16.16 19.76 22.63
C PRO A 49 15.93 18.76 23.76
N ASP A 50 15.17 17.69 23.49
CA ASP A 50 15.06 16.58 24.41
C ASP A 50 16.45 16.25 24.96
N SER A 51 16.54 15.94 26.24
CA SER A 51 17.82 15.45 26.81
C SER A 51 18.43 14.38 25.91
N ASN A 52 17.59 13.57 25.27
CA ASN A 52 17.96 12.58 24.27
C ASN A 52 18.63 13.19 23.03
N ILE A 53 18.22 14.38 22.55
CA ILE A 53 18.86 15.04 21.38
C ILE A 53 20.26 15.52 21.75
N ILE A 54 20.43 16.02 22.97
CA ILE A 54 21.75 16.46 23.47
C ILE A 54 22.62 15.22 23.71
N GLU A 55 22.09 14.15 24.28
CA GLU A 55 22.78 12.87 24.46
C GLU A 55 23.09 12.24 23.11
N ASP A 56 22.16 12.22 22.16
CA ASP A 56 22.35 11.73 20.79
C ASP A 56 23.42 12.53 20.04
N PHE A 57 23.51 13.84 20.27
CA PHE A 57 24.53 14.69 19.68
C PHE A 57 25.92 14.47 20.31
N LEU A 58 25.98 14.26 21.62
CA LEU A 58 27.24 14.09 22.35
C LEU A 58 27.78 12.67 22.32
N PHE A 59 26.91 11.67 22.39
CA PHE A 59 27.26 10.24 22.54
C PHE A 59 26.80 9.36 21.36
N GLY A 60 26.05 9.93 20.40
CA GLY A 60 25.42 9.22 19.30
C GLY A 60 24.11 8.54 19.75
N LYS A 61 23.15 8.45 18.82
CA LYS A 61 21.85 7.82 19.08
C LYS A 61 22.05 6.35 19.44
N GLU A 62 21.56 5.92 20.59
CA GLU A 62 21.55 4.51 20.96
C GLU A 62 20.67 3.68 20.01
N PRO A 63 21.04 2.42 19.73
CA PRO A 63 20.22 1.57 18.88
C PRO A 63 18.90 1.24 19.57
N GLU A 64 17.78 1.49 18.87
CA GLU A 64 16.43 1.17 19.36
C GLU A 64 15.98 -0.23 18.93
N VAL A 65 16.72 -0.87 18.02
CA VAL A 65 16.43 -2.18 17.44
C VAL A 65 17.55 -3.16 17.77
N ALA A 66 17.19 -4.38 18.13
CA ALA A 66 18.14 -5.48 18.26
C ALA A 66 17.81 -6.59 17.26
N ILE A 67 18.84 -7.21 16.67
CA ILE A 67 18.70 -8.40 15.82
C ILE A 67 19.39 -9.55 16.55
N LEU A 68 18.65 -10.62 16.81
CA LEU A 68 19.23 -11.83 17.40
C LEU A 68 20.04 -12.60 16.34
N TYR A 69 21.30 -12.90 16.67
CA TYR A 69 22.06 -13.94 16.02
C TYR A 69 22.09 -15.17 16.93
N SER A 70 21.21 -16.14 16.64
CA SER A 70 21.04 -17.31 17.51
C SER A 70 22.10 -18.37 17.22
N LYS A 71 23.03 -18.52 18.18
CA LYS A 71 23.99 -19.63 18.18
C LYS A 71 23.30 -20.99 18.40
N TYR A 72 22.20 -21.02 19.13
CA TYR A 72 21.41 -22.24 19.31
C TYR A 72 20.84 -22.71 17.97
N THR A 73 20.32 -21.81 17.15
CA THR A 73 19.86 -22.15 15.79
C THR A 73 21.03 -22.55 14.88
N GLU A 74 22.12 -21.79 14.91
CA GLU A 74 23.33 -22.10 14.10
C GLU A 74 23.82 -23.53 14.35
N ASN A 75 23.84 -23.96 15.60
CA ASN A 75 24.29 -25.32 15.98
C ASN A 75 23.38 -26.44 15.44
N THR A 76 22.15 -26.15 15.03
CA THR A 76 21.24 -27.13 14.43
C THR A 76 21.33 -27.19 12.91
N LEU A 77 22.06 -26.26 12.29
CA LEU A 77 22.25 -26.21 10.85
C LEU A 77 23.41 -27.12 10.39
N PRO A 78 23.41 -27.57 9.14
CA PRO A 78 24.56 -28.30 8.57
C PRO A 78 25.85 -27.48 8.69
N VAL A 79 26.94 -28.18 8.94
CA VAL A 79 28.28 -27.55 9.02
C VAL A 79 28.58 -26.80 7.73
N GLY A 80 28.97 -25.52 7.85
CA GLY A 80 29.27 -24.65 6.72
C GLY A 80 28.01 -23.98 6.10
N SER A 81 26.86 -24.12 6.71
CA SER A 81 25.65 -23.42 6.26
C SER A 81 25.81 -21.90 6.40
N THR A 82 25.50 -21.15 5.35
CA THR A 82 25.47 -19.68 5.35
C THR A 82 24.08 -19.12 5.69
N TRP A 83 23.08 -20.00 5.81
CA TRP A 83 21.65 -19.64 5.89
C TRP A 83 21.34 -18.55 6.92
N LEU A 84 21.86 -18.67 8.16
CA LEU A 84 21.61 -17.68 9.21
C LEU A 84 22.29 -16.33 8.93
N ASN A 85 23.51 -16.37 8.36
CA ASN A 85 24.25 -15.18 7.97
C ASN A 85 23.59 -14.44 6.79
N ASP A 86 23.06 -15.18 5.83
CA ASP A 86 22.34 -14.63 4.67
C ASP A 86 21.05 -13.92 5.13
N ASN A 87 20.31 -14.55 6.04
CA ASN A 87 19.15 -13.92 6.69
C ASN A 87 19.54 -12.65 7.44
N LEU A 88 20.57 -12.71 8.29
CA LEU A 88 21.05 -11.54 9.03
C LEU A 88 21.47 -10.41 8.11
N SER A 89 22.19 -10.72 7.02
CA SER A 89 22.63 -9.73 6.03
C SER A 89 21.43 -9.03 5.36
N THR A 90 20.41 -9.78 5.02
CA THR A 90 19.18 -9.24 4.43
C THR A 90 18.48 -8.30 5.40
N TRP A 91 18.30 -8.68 6.66
CA TRP A 91 17.72 -7.82 7.68
C TRP A 91 18.49 -6.52 7.88
N LYS A 92 19.83 -6.57 7.92
CA LYS A 92 20.69 -5.37 7.98
C LYS A 92 20.41 -4.43 6.81
N THR A 93 20.40 -4.96 5.58
CA THR A 93 20.13 -4.16 4.38
C THR A 93 18.77 -3.44 4.46
N PHE A 94 17.71 -4.13 4.90
CA PHE A 94 16.40 -3.51 5.05
C PHE A 94 16.35 -2.43 6.13
N LEU A 95 17.02 -2.64 7.27
CA LEU A 95 17.08 -1.63 8.35
C LEU A 95 17.96 -0.43 7.97
N ASP A 96 19.06 -0.67 7.26
CA ASP A 96 19.94 0.39 6.74
C ASP A 96 19.18 1.28 5.74
N ASN A 97 18.36 0.70 4.87
CA ASN A 97 17.49 1.44 3.95
C ASN A 97 16.46 2.33 4.70
N LEU A 98 16.05 1.94 5.91
CA LEU A 98 15.19 2.74 6.77
C LEU A 98 15.96 3.72 7.66
N ASN A 99 17.30 3.79 7.59
CA ASN A 99 18.18 4.56 8.45
C ASN A 99 17.96 4.26 9.95
N LEU A 100 17.65 3.01 10.30
CA LEU A 100 17.48 2.55 11.68
C LEU A 100 18.78 2.01 12.23
N LYS A 101 19.20 2.50 13.40
CA LYS A 101 20.33 1.94 14.13
C LYS A 101 19.92 0.67 14.85
N TYR A 102 20.72 -0.37 14.73
CA TYR A 102 20.48 -1.67 15.35
C TYR A 102 21.76 -2.22 16.00
N GLU A 103 21.58 -3.11 16.94
CA GLU A 103 22.64 -3.90 17.57
C GLU A 103 22.39 -5.40 17.32
N ILE A 104 23.45 -6.15 17.03
CA ILE A 104 23.37 -7.61 16.94
C ILE A 104 23.59 -8.17 18.35
N ILE A 105 22.63 -8.95 18.83
CA ILE A 105 22.67 -9.55 20.16
C ILE A 105 22.74 -11.07 20.09
N SER A 106 23.29 -11.68 21.13
CA SER A 106 23.38 -13.13 21.29
C SER A 106 22.24 -13.68 22.14
N ASP A 107 22.07 -15.01 22.09
CA ASP A 107 21.12 -15.74 22.95
C ASP A 107 21.31 -15.40 24.42
N GLN A 108 22.57 -15.32 24.92
CA GLN A 108 22.88 -14.99 26.32
C GLN A 108 22.40 -13.60 26.73
N LYS A 109 22.45 -12.61 25.81
CA LYS A 109 21.91 -11.27 26.11
C LYS A 109 20.40 -11.30 26.32
N ILE A 110 19.66 -12.12 25.56
CA ILE A 110 18.23 -12.33 25.80
C ILE A 110 18.02 -13.02 27.15
N GLU A 111 18.72 -14.13 27.40
CA GLU A 111 18.62 -14.87 28.68
C GLU A 111 18.90 -14.01 29.91
N ASN A 112 19.85 -13.06 29.81
CA ASN A 112 20.20 -12.15 30.89
C ASN A 112 19.26 -10.95 31.04
N GLY A 113 18.31 -10.76 30.10
CA GLY A 113 17.37 -9.62 30.12
C GLY A 113 17.95 -8.31 29.57
N GLU A 114 19.15 -8.33 28.98
CA GLU A 114 19.81 -7.13 28.44
C GLU A 114 19.09 -6.54 27.21
N HIS A 115 18.21 -7.32 26.60
CA HIS A 115 17.38 -6.93 25.46
C HIS A 115 16.25 -5.95 25.83
N GLN A 116 15.92 -5.78 27.10
CA GLN A 116 14.80 -4.94 27.54
C GLN A 116 14.98 -3.44 27.23
N LYS A 117 16.19 -3.00 26.95
CA LYS A 117 16.48 -1.62 26.54
C LYS A 117 16.04 -1.26 25.12
N TYR A 118 15.86 -2.25 24.24
CA TYR A 118 15.43 -2.02 22.85
C TYR A 118 13.91 -1.90 22.75
N LYS A 119 13.43 -1.14 21.76
CA LYS A 119 11.99 -1.03 21.47
C LYS A 119 11.49 -2.19 20.60
N LEU A 120 12.37 -2.72 19.76
CA LEU A 120 12.09 -3.81 18.82
C LEU A 120 13.19 -4.85 18.85
N ILE A 121 12.81 -6.12 18.97
CA ILE A 121 13.69 -7.26 18.79
C ILE A 121 13.27 -8.02 17.53
N ILE A 122 14.24 -8.26 16.67
CA ILE A 122 14.07 -9.05 15.44
C ILE A 122 14.68 -10.43 15.66
N LEU A 123 13.92 -11.46 15.32
CA LEU A 123 14.25 -12.87 15.50
C LEU A 123 14.28 -13.58 14.12
N PRO A 124 15.33 -13.35 13.31
CA PRO A 124 15.41 -13.90 11.95
C PRO A 124 15.70 -15.39 12.00
N GLY A 125 14.84 -16.21 11.44
CA GLY A 125 15.05 -17.65 11.35
C GLY A 125 15.39 -18.34 12.68
N THR A 126 14.94 -17.80 13.80
CA THR A 126 15.31 -18.27 15.14
C THR A 126 14.55 -19.55 15.50
N LYS A 127 14.96 -20.69 14.92
CA LYS A 127 14.28 -21.99 15.12
C LYS A 127 14.47 -22.55 16.53
N SER A 128 15.63 -22.31 17.14
CA SER A 128 15.98 -22.84 18.48
C SER A 128 15.98 -21.74 19.53
N LEU A 129 15.30 -21.98 20.62
CA LEU A 129 15.26 -21.12 21.81
C LEU A 129 15.47 -21.93 23.08
N SER A 130 16.19 -21.39 24.06
CA SER A 130 16.18 -21.94 25.41
C SER A 130 14.86 -21.61 26.12
N GLU A 131 14.54 -22.36 27.20
CA GLU A 131 13.38 -22.04 28.06
C GLU A 131 13.48 -20.63 28.63
N LYS A 132 14.71 -20.22 28.98
CA LYS A 132 14.98 -18.91 29.57
C LYS A 132 14.76 -17.78 28.53
N GLU A 133 15.22 -17.95 27.29
CA GLU A 133 14.94 -17.00 26.22
C GLU A 133 13.45 -16.88 25.92
N ALA A 134 12.75 -18.02 25.77
CA ALA A 134 11.32 -18.05 25.52
C ALA A 134 10.54 -17.29 26.63
N LEU A 135 10.92 -17.48 27.89
CA LEU A 135 10.33 -16.75 29.01
C LEU A 135 10.65 -15.26 28.98
N GLN A 136 11.90 -14.89 28.65
CA GLN A 136 12.31 -13.49 28.57
C GLN A 136 11.64 -12.75 27.42
N ILE A 137 11.48 -13.37 26.25
CA ILE A 137 10.76 -12.79 25.12
C ILE A 137 9.28 -12.55 25.48
N LYS A 138 8.62 -13.52 26.15
CA LYS A 138 7.24 -13.33 26.63
C LYS A 138 7.13 -12.15 27.60
N LYS A 139 8.00 -12.08 28.62
CA LYS A 139 8.03 -10.96 29.57
C LYS A 139 8.30 -9.60 28.88
N TYR A 140 9.17 -9.59 27.89
CA TYR A 140 9.46 -8.38 27.14
C TYR A 140 8.21 -7.87 26.39
N LEU A 141 7.48 -8.75 25.73
CA LEU A 141 6.20 -8.43 25.09
C LEU A 141 5.14 -8.01 26.13
N GLU A 142 4.99 -8.73 27.25
CA GLU A 142 4.06 -8.36 28.32
C GLU A 142 4.30 -6.94 28.84
N ASN A 143 5.54 -6.50 28.87
CA ASN A 143 5.96 -5.18 29.34
C ASN A 143 5.89 -4.08 28.27
N GLY A 144 5.47 -4.39 27.04
CA GLY A 144 5.28 -3.39 25.97
C GLY A 144 6.38 -3.35 24.92
N GLY A 145 7.34 -4.28 24.96
CA GLY A 145 8.32 -4.44 23.90
C GLY A 145 7.70 -5.00 22.61
N SER A 146 8.39 -4.88 21.50
CA SER A 146 7.91 -5.36 20.20
C SER A 146 8.83 -6.44 19.62
N VAL A 147 8.23 -7.42 18.93
CA VAL A 147 8.96 -8.54 18.33
C VAL A 147 8.58 -8.70 16.86
N PHE A 148 9.59 -8.86 16.01
CA PHE A 148 9.41 -9.28 14.62
C PHE A 148 10.11 -10.64 14.42
N ALA A 149 9.34 -11.67 14.10
CA ALA A 149 9.84 -13.03 13.95
C ALA A 149 9.54 -13.61 12.57
N THR A 150 10.39 -14.56 12.13
CA THR A 150 10.21 -15.28 10.87
C THR A 150 10.24 -16.79 11.07
N GLY A 151 9.59 -17.52 10.17
CA GLY A 151 9.62 -18.98 10.11
C GLY A 151 9.12 -19.70 11.35
N GLY A 152 9.68 -20.85 11.61
CA GLY A 152 9.30 -21.75 12.71
C GLY A 152 9.99 -21.41 14.03
N ILE A 153 9.82 -20.19 14.50
CA ILE A 153 10.45 -19.70 15.74
C ILE A 153 10.18 -20.59 16.94
N GLY A 154 11.24 -20.93 17.68
CA GLY A 154 11.17 -21.68 18.95
C GLY A 154 10.66 -23.11 18.83
N SER A 155 10.65 -23.69 17.61
CA SER A 155 10.23 -25.06 17.37
C SER A 155 11.22 -26.11 17.87
N TYR A 156 12.45 -25.69 18.15
CA TYR A 156 13.50 -26.52 18.76
C TYR A 156 13.99 -25.91 20.07
N SER A 157 14.48 -26.76 20.97
CA SER A 157 15.19 -26.34 22.17
C SER A 157 16.63 -25.92 21.83
N ASN A 158 17.33 -25.32 22.79
CA ASN A 158 18.73 -24.91 22.65
C ASN A 158 19.70 -26.07 22.38
N ASP A 159 19.31 -27.33 22.75
CA ASP A 159 20.05 -28.56 22.43
C ASP A 159 19.60 -29.23 21.11
N GLY A 160 18.77 -28.54 20.31
CA GLY A 160 18.33 -28.99 18.98
C GLY A 160 17.22 -30.04 18.98
N LYS A 161 16.55 -30.30 20.11
CA LYS A 161 15.41 -31.22 20.17
C LYS A 161 14.14 -30.55 19.71
N TRP A 162 13.36 -31.26 18.92
CA TRP A 162 12.05 -30.80 18.47
C TRP A 162 11.08 -30.61 19.64
N ARG A 163 10.44 -29.43 19.74
CA ARG A 163 9.48 -29.04 20.79
C ARG A 163 8.09 -28.80 20.26
N GLY A 164 7.89 -28.86 18.96
CA GLY A 164 6.62 -28.51 18.33
C GLY A 164 6.41 -27.00 18.17
N TRP A 165 5.15 -26.60 18.03
CA TRP A 165 4.74 -25.26 17.70
C TRP A 165 4.20 -24.47 18.92
N GLU A 166 4.48 -24.91 20.14
CA GLU A 166 3.88 -24.34 21.35
C GLU A 166 4.23 -22.87 21.54
N PHE A 167 5.50 -22.48 21.32
CA PHE A 167 5.91 -21.09 21.43
C PHE A 167 5.21 -20.21 20.38
N LEU A 168 5.13 -20.68 19.13
CA LEU A 168 4.42 -20.00 18.04
C LEU A 168 2.95 -19.76 18.40
N ASN A 169 2.28 -20.80 18.90
CA ASN A 169 0.88 -20.72 19.30
C ASN A 169 0.64 -19.76 20.47
N GLN A 170 1.42 -19.89 21.55
CA GLN A 170 1.22 -19.09 22.75
C GLN A 170 1.52 -17.61 22.54
N VAL A 171 2.58 -17.27 21.79
CA VAL A 171 3.03 -15.89 21.62
C VAL A 171 2.30 -15.20 20.48
N PHE A 172 2.23 -15.85 19.33
CA PHE A 172 1.69 -15.25 18.10
C PHE A 172 0.21 -15.59 17.85
N GLY A 173 -0.39 -16.46 18.67
CA GLY A 173 -1.82 -16.81 18.56
C GLY A 173 -2.18 -17.52 17.27
N VAL A 174 -1.23 -18.25 16.68
CA VAL A 174 -1.40 -18.97 15.42
C VAL A 174 -1.10 -20.44 15.60
N GLN A 175 -1.78 -21.29 14.86
CA GLN A 175 -1.56 -22.74 14.82
C GLN A 175 -0.91 -23.12 13.50
N PHE A 176 0.17 -23.91 13.55
CA PHE A 176 0.78 -24.49 12.36
C PHE A 176 -0.27 -25.28 11.55
N SER A 177 -0.33 -25.00 10.26
CA SER A 177 -1.20 -25.70 9.30
C SER A 177 -0.37 -26.66 8.45
N HIS A 178 0.51 -26.13 7.62
CA HIS A 178 1.39 -26.94 6.77
C HIS A 178 2.61 -26.13 6.31
N GLU A 179 3.62 -26.84 5.81
CA GLU A 179 4.71 -26.23 5.04
C GLU A 179 4.37 -26.24 3.55
N LEU A 180 4.76 -25.20 2.83
CA LEU A 180 4.64 -25.18 1.38
C LEU A 180 5.62 -26.17 0.77
N LYS A 181 5.16 -26.89 -0.26
CA LYS A 181 6.02 -27.82 -1.01
C LYS A 181 7.13 -27.06 -1.71
N PRO A 182 8.37 -27.60 -1.71
CA PRO A 182 9.47 -27.01 -2.47
C PRO A 182 9.13 -26.99 -3.97
N ASN A 183 9.04 -25.82 -4.52
CA ASN A 183 8.92 -25.53 -5.94
C ASN A 183 9.83 -24.33 -6.23
N GLU A 184 9.74 -23.76 -7.42
CA GLU A 184 10.48 -22.55 -7.74
C GLU A 184 10.01 -21.36 -6.88
N PHE A 185 8.69 -21.14 -6.83
CA PHE A 185 8.06 -20.10 -5.99
C PHE A 185 6.60 -20.39 -5.70
N SER A 186 6.05 -19.71 -4.68
CA SER A 186 4.62 -19.57 -4.44
C SER A 186 4.23 -18.10 -4.34
N LYS A 187 2.94 -17.80 -4.48
CA LYS A 187 2.41 -16.45 -4.31
C LYS A 187 1.71 -16.33 -2.96
N ILE A 188 2.02 -15.26 -2.24
CA ILE A 188 1.30 -14.86 -1.04
C ILE A 188 0.49 -13.60 -1.34
N HIS A 189 -0.77 -13.57 -0.97
CA HIS A 189 -1.71 -12.50 -1.28
C HIS A 189 -2.04 -11.68 -0.03
N THR A 190 -2.01 -10.35 -0.13
CA THR A 190 -2.41 -9.48 0.98
C THR A 190 -3.92 -9.49 1.17
N VAL A 191 -4.38 -9.43 2.41
CA VAL A 191 -5.79 -9.22 2.74
C VAL A 191 -6.15 -7.73 2.70
N CYS A 192 -7.42 -7.42 2.97
CA CYS A 192 -8.02 -6.09 2.89
C CYS A 192 -7.12 -4.96 3.41
N GLY A 193 -7.09 -3.86 2.64
CA GLY A 193 -6.16 -2.75 2.81
C GLY A 193 -6.44 -1.77 3.96
N SER A 194 -7.37 -2.08 4.87
CA SER A 194 -7.70 -1.21 6.01
C SER A 194 -6.81 -1.44 7.26
N LEU A 195 -5.80 -2.29 7.15
CA LEU A 195 -4.88 -2.56 8.23
C LEU A 195 -3.68 -1.59 8.20
N PRO A 196 -3.14 -1.15 9.35
CA PRO A 196 -1.98 -0.27 9.38
C PRO A 196 -0.76 -0.89 8.65
N ILE A 197 -0.58 -2.20 8.75
CA ILE A 197 0.50 -2.94 8.09
C ILE A 197 0.35 -2.90 6.56
N THR A 198 -0.86 -2.96 6.03
CA THR A 198 -1.14 -2.93 4.58
C THR A 198 -1.45 -1.53 4.05
N ALA A 199 -1.17 -0.49 4.81
CA ALA A 199 -1.34 0.89 4.37
C ALA A 199 -0.63 1.15 3.03
N ASN A 200 -1.36 1.71 2.07
CA ASN A 200 -0.89 1.94 0.69
C ASN A 200 -0.41 0.66 -0.04
N ILE A 201 -0.93 -0.49 0.38
CA ILE A 201 -0.72 -1.76 -0.31
C ILE A 201 -2.09 -2.23 -0.77
N PRO A 202 -2.25 -2.40 -2.02
CA PRO A 202 -3.52 -2.78 -2.60
C PRO A 202 -3.98 -4.19 -2.16
N THR A 203 -5.28 -4.40 -1.89
CA THR A 203 -5.89 -5.68 -1.50
C THR A 203 -5.64 -6.79 -2.53
N GLY A 204 -5.23 -7.97 -2.05
CA GLY A 204 -4.96 -9.15 -2.89
C GLY A 204 -3.63 -9.05 -3.65
N PHE A 205 -2.77 -8.07 -3.34
CA PHE A 205 -1.46 -7.93 -3.98
C PHE A 205 -0.63 -9.22 -3.79
N PRO A 206 -0.17 -9.87 -4.88
CA PRO A 206 0.61 -11.07 -4.78
C PRO A 206 2.10 -10.76 -4.65
N LEU A 207 2.74 -11.27 -3.61
CA LEU A 207 4.20 -11.35 -3.50
C LEU A 207 4.65 -12.75 -3.90
N LYS A 208 5.75 -12.85 -4.65
CA LYS A 208 6.39 -14.12 -4.96
C LYS A 208 7.42 -14.45 -3.90
N VAL A 209 7.33 -15.65 -3.36
CA VAL A 209 8.25 -16.14 -2.34
C VAL A 209 8.85 -17.46 -2.83
N ALA A 210 10.17 -17.58 -2.80
CA ALA A 210 10.85 -18.85 -3.07
C ALA A 210 10.45 -19.90 -2.04
N THR A 211 10.18 -21.11 -2.49
CA THR A 211 9.69 -22.18 -1.61
C THR A 211 10.75 -23.22 -1.25
N TRP A 212 11.98 -23.00 -1.66
CA TRP A 212 13.10 -23.90 -1.36
C TRP A 212 13.38 -24.05 0.15
N ASP A 213 13.08 -23.01 0.95
CA ASP A 213 13.21 -23.02 2.41
C ASP A 213 11.90 -23.39 3.14
N ARG A 214 10.95 -23.99 2.43
CA ARG A 214 9.65 -24.48 2.95
C ARG A 214 8.92 -23.44 3.80
N PRO A 215 8.45 -22.33 3.23
CA PRO A 215 7.62 -21.39 3.94
C PRO A 215 6.43 -22.06 4.64
N MET A 216 5.97 -21.45 5.71
CA MET A 216 4.92 -22.00 6.56
C MET A 216 3.58 -21.31 6.32
N ALA A 217 2.51 -22.08 6.38
CA ALA A 217 1.15 -21.61 6.52
C ALA A 217 0.63 -21.90 7.94
N VAL A 218 -0.13 -20.96 8.48
CA VAL A 218 -0.73 -21.07 9.82
C VAL A 218 -2.21 -20.74 9.78
N GLU A 219 -2.96 -21.23 10.75
CA GLU A 219 -4.32 -20.82 11.05
C GLU A 219 -4.32 -19.80 12.18
N VAL A 220 -4.99 -18.67 11.98
CA VAL A 220 -5.15 -17.64 13.02
C VAL A 220 -6.38 -17.97 13.85
N LEU A 221 -6.17 -18.34 15.12
CA LEU A 221 -7.24 -18.74 16.04
C LEU A 221 -7.51 -17.71 17.12
N ASP A 222 -6.50 -16.97 17.53
CA ASP A 222 -6.59 -16.01 18.63
C ASP A 222 -7.11 -14.66 18.14
N PRO A 223 -8.15 -14.08 18.76
CA PRO A 223 -8.71 -12.78 18.34
C PRO A 223 -7.74 -11.60 18.49
N ARG A 224 -6.68 -11.73 19.28
CA ARG A 224 -5.60 -10.71 19.38
C ARG A 224 -4.66 -10.69 18.18
N THR A 225 -4.76 -11.68 17.28
CA THR A 225 -3.93 -11.84 16.09
C THR A 225 -4.74 -11.57 14.85
N THR A 226 -4.19 -10.75 13.96
CA THR A 226 -4.80 -10.39 12.68
C THR A 226 -3.99 -10.98 11.52
N GLN A 227 -4.66 -11.67 10.62
CA GLN A 227 -4.09 -12.15 9.38
C GLN A 227 -3.85 -10.99 8.41
N VAL A 228 -2.63 -10.89 7.87
CA VAL A 228 -2.23 -9.87 6.89
C VAL A 228 -2.26 -10.42 5.47
N SER A 229 -1.86 -11.67 5.30
CA SER A 229 -1.77 -12.31 3.99
C SER A 229 -1.99 -13.80 4.07
N PHE A 230 -2.22 -14.41 2.92
CA PHE A 230 -2.54 -15.84 2.80
C PHE A 230 -1.92 -16.43 1.53
N TRP A 231 -1.61 -17.72 1.55
CA TRP A 231 -0.97 -18.44 0.45
C TRP A 231 -1.94 -18.90 -0.66
N TYR A 232 -3.22 -18.68 -0.46
CA TYR A 232 -4.28 -19.15 -1.36
C TYR A 232 -4.80 -18.02 -2.25
N ASN A 233 -5.00 -18.27 -3.53
CA ASN A 233 -5.61 -17.30 -4.45
C ASN A 233 -7.11 -17.56 -4.57
N TYR A 234 -7.90 -17.00 -3.66
CA TYR A 234 -9.35 -17.14 -3.59
C TYR A 234 -10.11 -16.63 -4.84
N ARG A 235 -9.45 -15.83 -5.69
CA ARG A 235 -10.06 -15.29 -6.93
C ARG A 235 -10.09 -16.32 -8.06
N MET A 236 -9.38 -17.43 -7.92
CA MET A 236 -9.34 -18.50 -8.91
C MET A 236 -10.42 -19.56 -8.68
N ASP A 237 -11.18 -19.48 -7.59
CA ASP A 237 -12.17 -20.48 -7.22
C ASP A 237 -13.59 -19.91 -7.17
N ASP A 238 -14.54 -20.69 -7.70
CA ASP A 238 -15.97 -20.38 -7.74
C ASP A 238 -16.74 -20.80 -6.47
N GLY A 239 -16.03 -21.20 -5.39
CA GLY A 239 -16.63 -21.81 -4.20
C GLY A 239 -16.42 -21.05 -2.88
N LEU A 240 -16.94 -21.65 -1.79
CA LEU A 240 -16.78 -21.15 -0.43
C LEU A 240 -15.36 -21.41 0.10
N VAL A 241 -14.49 -20.47 -0.11
CA VAL A 241 -13.04 -20.56 0.12
C VAL A 241 -12.61 -20.11 1.52
N ARG A 242 -13.55 -19.70 2.38
CA ARG A 242 -13.26 -19.05 3.68
C ARG A 242 -12.38 -19.91 4.60
N GLU A 243 -12.59 -21.23 4.61
CA GLU A 243 -11.81 -22.13 5.48
C GLU A 243 -10.37 -22.29 5.00
N GLU A 244 -10.14 -22.37 3.69
CA GLU A 244 -8.78 -22.45 3.13
C GLU A 244 -8.00 -21.17 3.36
N ILE A 245 -8.65 -20.00 3.25
CA ILE A 245 -8.03 -18.70 3.53
C ILE A 245 -7.57 -18.64 4.98
N LYS A 246 -8.41 -19.06 5.94
CA LYS A 246 -8.07 -19.06 7.37
C LYS A 246 -6.86 -19.94 7.70
N LYS A 247 -6.73 -21.11 7.05
CA LYS A 247 -5.66 -22.08 7.28
C LYS A 247 -4.38 -21.81 6.48
N SER A 248 -4.35 -20.75 5.71
CA SER A 248 -3.26 -20.41 4.81
C SER A 248 -2.59 -19.06 5.09
N ALA A 249 -2.70 -18.55 6.31
CA ALA A 249 -2.04 -17.30 6.68
C ALA A 249 -0.52 -17.45 6.55
N GLY A 250 0.12 -16.49 5.89
CA GLY A 250 1.56 -16.45 5.73
C GLY A 250 2.21 -15.25 6.41
N ILE A 251 1.41 -14.24 6.78
CA ILE A 251 1.83 -13.08 7.56
C ILE A 251 0.72 -12.76 8.57
N ALA A 252 1.10 -12.57 9.82
CA ALA A 252 0.19 -12.21 10.90
C ALA A 252 0.83 -11.18 11.85
N TYR A 253 0.02 -10.34 12.47
CA TYR A 253 0.46 -9.38 13.47
C TYR A 253 -0.57 -9.28 14.60
N GLY A 254 -0.16 -8.76 15.74
CA GLY A 254 -1.07 -8.63 16.87
C GLY A 254 -0.38 -8.13 18.14
N ASN A 255 -1.09 -8.26 19.24
CA ASN A 255 -0.61 -7.85 20.56
C ASN A 255 -0.43 -9.06 21.48
N PHE A 256 0.61 -9.01 22.32
CA PHE A 256 0.81 -9.93 23.42
C PHE A 256 1.10 -9.11 24.68
N GLY A 257 0.20 -9.20 25.67
CA GLY A 257 0.25 -8.28 26.80
C GLY A 257 0.12 -6.82 26.36
N LYS A 258 1.08 -5.99 26.71
CA LYS A 258 1.16 -4.59 26.27
C LYS A 258 1.98 -4.39 25.00
N GLY A 259 2.68 -5.43 24.55
CA GLY A 259 3.59 -5.38 23.42
C GLY A 259 2.94 -5.78 22.09
N ARG A 260 3.71 -5.62 21.03
CA ARG A 260 3.29 -5.89 19.65
C ARG A 260 4.17 -6.95 19.03
N PHE A 261 3.59 -7.75 18.14
CA PHE A 261 4.37 -8.69 17.35
C PHE A 261 3.97 -8.68 15.87
N MET A 262 4.94 -9.02 15.04
CA MET A 262 4.78 -9.35 13.63
C MET A 262 5.43 -10.71 13.38
N TRP A 263 4.76 -11.56 12.60
CA TRP A 263 5.29 -12.85 12.19
C TRP A 263 5.12 -13.04 10.69
N MET A 264 6.17 -13.54 10.03
CA MET A 264 6.14 -13.98 8.64
C MET A 264 6.51 -15.45 8.55
N GLY A 265 5.75 -16.25 7.82
CA GLY A 265 6.00 -17.67 7.61
C GLY A 265 7.15 -17.98 6.65
N PHE A 266 7.94 -17.00 6.27
CA PHE A 266 9.07 -17.10 5.34
C PHE A 266 10.16 -16.10 5.72
N GLU A 267 11.38 -16.34 5.24
CA GLU A 267 12.51 -15.44 5.47
C GLU A 267 12.54 -14.32 4.42
N LEU A 268 13.07 -13.13 4.79
CA LEU A 268 13.10 -11.98 3.89
C LEU A 268 13.91 -12.22 2.61
N ASN A 269 14.97 -13.01 2.68
CA ASN A 269 15.81 -13.39 1.54
C ASN A 269 15.11 -14.34 0.55
N SER A 270 13.95 -14.89 0.90
CA SER A 270 13.13 -15.75 0.04
C SER A 270 12.23 -14.95 -0.93
N ILE A 271 12.16 -13.64 -0.81
CA ILE A 271 11.30 -12.82 -1.66
C ILE A 271 11.90 -12.71 -3.05
N ILE A 272 11.10 -13.09 -4.04
CA ILE A 272 11.45 -12.98 -5.47
C ILE A 272 10.57 -11.86 -6.03
N GLY A 273 11.20 -10.77 -6.48
CA GLY A 273 10.44 -9.64 -7.00
C GLY A 273 10.97 -9.16 -8.35
N VAL A 274 10.05 -8.82 -9.23
CA VAL A 274 10.31 -7.79 -10.21
C VAL A 274 10.23 -6.43 -9.50
N GLN A 275 10.82 -5.39 -10.06
CA GLN A 275 10.96 -4.09 -9.41
C GLN A 275 9.64 -3.56 -8.81
N GLU A 276 8.53 -3.74 -9.50
CA GLU A 276 7.21 -3.27 -9.08
C GLU A 276 6.67 -3.98 -7.85
N ASP A 277 6.92 -5.28 -7.73
CA ASP A 277 6.45 -6.09 -6.61
C ASP A 277 7.30 -5.82 -5.37
N TYR A 278 8.59 -5.55 -5.56
CA TYR A 278 9.52 -5.25 -4.49
C TYR A 278 9.18 -3.94 -3.75
N ILE A 279 8.73 -2.92 -4.46
CA ILE A 279 8.28 -1.65 -3.86
C ILE A 279 7.15 -1.88 -2.84
N TYR A 280 6.19 -2.75 -3.16
CA TYR A 280 5.09 -3.05 -2.24
C TYR A 280 5.56 -3.88 -1.04
N PHE A 281 6.53 -4.76 -1.22
CA PHE A 281 7.14 -5.45 -0.09
C PHE A 281 7.91 -4.48 0.81
N GLU A 282 8.67 -3.55 0.26
CA GLU A 282 9.34 -2.50 1.04
C GLU A 282 8.34 -1.66 1.83
N ARG A 283 7.18 -1.35 1.26
CA ARG A 283 6.08 -0.67 1.97
C ARG A 283 5.55 -1.52 3.13
N LEU A 284 5.28 -2.80 2.89
CA LEU A 284 4.83 -3.74 3.91
C LEU A 284 5.84 -3.82 5.07
N PHE A 285 7.11 -3.95 4.74
CA PHE A 285 8.19 -4.00 5.72
C PHE A 285 8.28 -2.70 6.53
N ASN A 286 8.30 -1.54 5.86
CA ASN A 286 8.35 -0.22 6.50
C ASN A 286 7.13 0.01 7.42
N ASN A 287 5.92 -0.32 6.95
CA ASN A 287 4.71 -0.22 7.77
C ASN A 287 4.77 -1.13 8.99
N SER A 288 5.29 -2.35 8.83
CA SER A 288 5.48 -3.32 9.92
C SER A 288 6.43 -2.78 11.00
N ILE A 289 7.57 -2.23 10.58
CA ILE A 289 8.54 -1.61 11.50
C ILE A 289 7.93 -0.39 12.19
N LYS A 290 7.27 0.51 11.45
CA LYS A 290 6.61 1.69 12.01
C LYS A 290 5.54 1.30 13.04
N TRP A 291 4.73 0.30 12.72
CA TRP A 291 3.69 -0.18 13.62
C TRP A 291 4.28 -0.79 14.90
N LEU A 292 5.31 -1.64 14.77
CA LEU A 292 6.01 -2.25 15.92
C LEU A 292 6.71 -1.20 16.79
N MET A 293 7.21 -0.12 16.21
CA MET A 293 7.87 0.97 16.94
C MET A 293 6.91 2.09 17.38
N TYR A 294 5.60 1.90 17.20
CA TYR A 294 4.57 2.89 17.55
C TYR A 294 4.73 4.24 16.81
N PHE A 295 5.30 4.23 15.61
CA PHE A 295 5.39 5.42 14.76
C PHE A 295 4.09 5.63 13.96
N PRO A 296 3.74 6.88 13.67
CA PRO A 296 2.58 7.16 12.82
C PRO A 296 2.82 6.66 11.39
N ILE A 297 1.74 6.20 10.73
CA ILE A 297 1.76 5.75 9.34
C ILE A 297 0.85 6.67 8.52
N ALA A 298 1.40 7.30 7.47
CA ALA A 298 0.63 8.17 6.61
C ALA A 298 0.81 7.79 5.14
N TYR A 299 -0.29 7.88 4.37
CA TYR A 299 -0.27 7.60 2.93
C TYR A 299 -1.35 8.38 2.19
N VAL A 300 -1.16 8.55 0.88
CA VAL A 300 -2.17 9.14 0.00
C VAL A 300 -3.26 8.11 -0.29
N ARG A 301 -4.51 8.48 -0.09
CA ARG A 301 -5.66 7.64 -0.47
C ARG A 301 -5.68 7.40 -1.98
N ASP A 302 -6.24 6.26 -2.39
CA ASP A 302 -6.27 5.87 -3.80
C ASP A 302 -7.15 6.81 -4.65
N TRP A 303 -8.20 7.39 -4.08
CA TRP A 303 -9.19 8.18 -4.81
C TRP A 303 -9.30 9.62 -4.28
N PRO A 304 -9.76 10.57 -5.12
CA PRO A 304 -9.97 11.96 -4.71
C PRO A 304 -10.99 12.11 -3.57
N THR A 305 -10.97 13.26 -2.91
CA THR A 305 -11.93 13.64 -1.86
C THR A 305 -13.38 13.37 -2.29
N GLY A 306 -14.12 12.69 -1.41
CA GLY A 306 -15.54 12.39 -1.60
C GLY A 306 -15.86 11.03 -2.20
N TYR A 307 -14.84 10.30 -2.64
CA TYR A 307 -14.99 8.98 -3.24
C TYR A 307 -14.33 7.89 -2.41
N GLU A 308 -14.99 6.72 -2.35
CA GLU A 308 -14.51 5.53 -1.63
C GLU A 308 -13.93 4.47 -2.58
N ALA A 309 -14.31 4.52 -3.86
CA ALA A 309 -13.88 3.64 -4.94
C ALA A 309 -13.97 4.38 -6.27
N ALA A 310 -13.47 3.79 -7.37
CA ALA A 310 -13.63 4.36 -8.71
C ALA A 310 -14.33 3.38 -9.66
N ALA A 311 -14.87 3.91 -10.77
CA ALA A 311 -15.45 3.13 -11.83
C ALA A 311 -15.12 3.69 -13.21
N VAL A 312 -14.83 2.79 -14.15
CA VAL A 312 -14.67 3.09 -15.59
C VAL A 312 -15.80 2.40 -16.32
N VAL A 313 -16.64 3.19 -17.02
CA VAL A 313 -17.59 2.64 -18.00
C VAL A 313 -16.82 2.46 -19.30
N ALA A 314 -16.63 1.23 -19.73
CA ALA A 314 -15.72 0.82 -20.80
C ALA A 314 -16.43 0.09 -21.95
N PRO A 315 -17.16 0.79 -22.84
CA PRO A 315 -17.74 0.16 -24.02
C PRO A 315 -16.65 -0.38 -24.95
N VAL A 316 -16.81 -1.64 -25.40
CA VAL A 316 -15.91 -2.33 -26.32
C VAL A 316 -16.65 -2.55 -27.64
N LEU A 317 -16.21 -1.86 -28.68
CA LEU A 317 -16.85 -1.91 -30.00
C LEU A 317 -16.23 -3.02 -30.84
N THR A 318 -16.94 -4.14 -30.90
CA THR A 318 -16.55 -5.34 -31.64
C THR A 318 -17.54 -5.62 -32.78
N ASN A 319 -18.59 -6.36 -32.50
CA ASN A 319 -19.67 -6.62 -33.45
C ASN A 319 -20.87 -5.71 -33.15
N ASP A 320 -21.79 -5.59 -34.10
CA ASP A 320 -23.03 -4.81 -33.94
C ASP A 320 -22.81 -3.39 -33.37
N VAL A 321 -21.77 -2.70 -33.88
CA VAL A 321 -21.28 -1.43 -33.33
C VAL A 321 -22.36 -0.34 -33.23
N ASP A 322 -23.41 -0.41 -34.01
CA ASP A 322 -24.54 0.53 -33.98
C ASP A 322 -25.32 0.46 -32.67
N ASN A 323 -25.27 -0.65 -31.95
CA ASN A 323 -25.89 -0.81 -30.62
C ASN A 323 -25.34 0.18 -29.59
N ILE A 324 -24.13 0.72 -29.79
CA ILE A 324 -23.59 1.78 -28.94
C ILE A 324 -24.56 2.96 -28.79
N ASN A 325 -25.34 3.24 -29.85
CA ASN A 325 -26.32 4.32 -29.85
C ASN A 325 -27.41 4.17 -28.79
N ASN A 326 -27.68 2.96 -28.30
CA ASN A 326 -28.68 2.73 -27.25
C ASN A 326 -28.20 3.22 -25.88
N ILE A 327 -26.88 3.23 -25.61
CA ILE A 327 -26.33 3.66 -24.33
C ILE A 327 -25.85 5.12 -24.32
N LEU A 328 -25.57 5.75 -25.47
CA LEU A 328 -25.13 7.16 -25.52
C LEU A 328 -26.11 8.13 -24.82
N PRO A 329 -27.43 8.02 -25.00
CA PRO A 329 -28.39 8.87 -24.27
C PRO A 329 -28.31 8.67 -22.75
N ILE A 330 -28.04 7.44 -22.29
CA ILE A 330 -27.91 7.11 -20.86
C ILE A 330 -26.64 7.80 -20.30
N ILE A 331 -25.49 7.64 -20.95
CA ILE A 331 -24.23 8.29 -20.60
C ILE A 331 -24.42 9.81 -20.47
N LYS A 332 -25.07 10.42 -21.45
CA LYS A 332 -25.32 11.87 -21.48
C LYS A 332 -26.28 12.31 -20.36
N ASN A 333 -27.40 11.61 -20.20
CA ASN A 333 -28.42 11.99 -19.22
C ASN A 333 -27.94 11.80 -17.77
N GLU A 334 -27.10 10.79 -17.55
CA GLU A 334 -26.46 10.56 -16.27
C GLU A 334 -25.22 11.46 -16.05
N GLY A 335 -24.82 12.27 -17.03
CA GLY A 335 -23.72 13.23 -16.91
C GLY A 335 -22.38 12.58 -16.58
N ILE A 336 -22.10 11.41 -17.17
CA ILE A 336 -20.82 10.69 -17.03
C ILE A 336 -20.08 10.68 -18.37
N SER A 337 -18.78 10.36 -18.32
CA SER A 337 -17.95 10.06 -19.47
C SER A 337 -17.57 8.58 -19.49
N ALA A 338 -17.39 8.01 -20.68
CA ALA A 338 -16.97 6.62 -20.87
C ALA A 338 -15.61 6.54 -21.58
N THR A 339 -14.96 5.39 -21.52
CA THR A 339 -13.76 5.07 -22.32
C THR A 339 -14.11 4.03 -23.37
N PHE A 340 -14.19 4.46 -24.63
CA PHE A 340 -14.59 3.60 -25.74
C PHE A 340 -13.37 2.89 -26.35
N PHE A 341 -13.33 1.57 -26.25
CA PHE A 341 -12.29 0.75 -26.86
C PHE A 341 -12.74 0.29 -28.26
N ILE A 342 -11.96 0.60 -29.26
CA ILE A 342 -12.28 0.27 -30.66
C ILE A 342 -11.01 -0.15 -31.42
N ASP A 343 -11.13 -1.18 -32.25
CA ASP A 343 -10.05 -1.57 -33.14
C ASP A 343 -9.96 -0.66 -34.39
N PRO A 344 -8.76 -0.51 -34.97
CA PRO A 344 -8.55 0.39 -36.09
C PRO A 344 -9.42 0.09 -37.31
N ALA A 345 -9.65 -1.19 -37.65
CA ALA A 345 -10.41 -1.56 -38.82
C ALA A 345 -11.90 -1.21 -38.66
N THR A 346 -12.46 -1.50 -37.47
CA THR A 346 -13.82 -1.07 -37.11
C THR A 346 -13.95 0.45 -37.12
N ALA A 347 -12.94 1.16 -36.60
CA ALA A 347 -12.94 2.63 -36.62
C ALA A 347 -12.89 3.22 -38.04
N GLU A 348 -12.11 2.65 -38.95
CA GLU A 348 -12.04 3.08 -40.35
C GLU A 348 -13.36 2.88 -41.07
N ASN A 349 -14.06 1.79 -40.82
CA ASN A 349 -15.35 1.51 -41.41
C ASN A 349 -16.49 2.35 -40.80
N ASN A 350 -16.32 2.91 -39.59
CA ASN A 350 -17.36 3.63 -38.84
C ASN A 350 -16.90 5.03 -38.40
N ARG A 351 -16.20 5.77 -39.25
CA ARG A 351 -15.57 7.08 -38.93
C ARG A 351 -16.52 8.10 -38.29
N GLU A 352 -17.75 8.20 -38.80
CA GLU A 352 -18.75 9.13 -38.26
C GLU A 352 -19.18 8.71 -36.82
N LEU A 353 -19.36 7.42 -36.61
CA LEU A 353 -19.67 6.89 -35.28
C LEU A 353 -18.53 7.20 -34.30
N VAL A 354 -17.27 7.00 -34.68
CA VAL A 354 -16.11 7.30 -33.82
C VAL A 354 -16.08 8.79 -33.47
N ARG A 355 -16.29 9.69 -34.42
CA ARG A 355 -16.40 11.13 -34.15
C ARG A 355 -17.57 11.47 -33.23
N LYS A 356 -18.69 10.79 -33.36
CA LYS A 356 -19.83 10.96 -32.49
C LYS A 356 -19.51 10.54 -31.05
N ILE A 357 -18.98 9.32 -30.85
CA ILE A 357 -18.71 8.79 -29.49
C ILE A 357 -17.57 9.54 -28.81
N SER A 358 -16.62 10.15 -29.52
CA SER A 358 -15.56 10.97 -28.93
C SER A 358 -16.09 12.18 -28.14
N SER A 359 -17.33 12.64 -28.42
CA SER A 359 -17.98 13.69 -27.64
C SER A 359 -18.61 13.20 -26.32
N TYR A 360 -18.64 11.89 -26.08
CA TYR A 360 -19.17 11.25 -24.86
C TYR A 360 -18.09 10.72 -23.94
N GLY A 361 -16.82 10.83 -24.34
CA GLY A 361 -15.70 10.41 -23.52
C GLY A 361 -14.42 10.17 -24.32
N GLU A 362 -13.58 9.30 -23.80
CA GLU A 362 -12.26 8.96 -24.32
C GLU A 362 -12.36 7.87 -25.40
N ILE A 363 -11.54 8.01 -26.45
CA ILE A 363 -11.28 6.92 -27.41
C ILE A 363 -9.98 6.23 -27.01
N ALA A 364 -10.00 4.91 -26.89
CA ALA A 364 -8.86 4.07 -26.57
C ALA A 364 -8.73 2.91 -27.58
N ALA A 365 -7.53 2.38 -27.72
CA ALA A 365 -7.23 1.36 -28.70
C ALA A 365 -7.61 -0.04 -28.21
N LEU A 366 -8.33 -0.79 -29.00
CA LEU A 366 -8.49 -2.24 -28.89
C LEU A 366 -7.58 -2.89 -29.94
N VAL A 367 -6.59 -3.69 -29.53
CA VAL A 367 -5.60 -4.23 -30.46
C VAL A 367 -5.38 -5.73 -30.22
N ASP A 368 -5.42 -6.49 -31.29
CA ASP A 368 -4.98 -7.89 -31.29
C ASP A 368 -3.46 -7.97 -31.36
N ILE A 369 -2.84 -8.26 -30.20
CA ILE A 369 -1.39 -8.41 -30.04
C ILE A 369 -0.90 -9.84 -30.06
N GLY A 370 -1.80 -10.78 -30.25
CA GLY A 370 -1.47 -12.19 -30.24
C GLY A 370 -2.65 -13.01 -30.70
N TYR A 371 -2.45 -14.29 -30.79
CA TYR A 371 -3.46 -15.19 -31.24
C TYR A 371 -3.65 -16.34 -30.21
N LEU A 372 -4.89 -16.65 -29.92
CA LEU A 372 -5.23 -17.84 -29.15
C LEU A 372 -5.02 -19.06 -30.04
N ALA A 373 -3.95 -19.80 -29.81
CA ALA A 373 -3.89 -21.16 -30.31
C ALA A 373 -4.98 -21.96 -29.60
N SER A 374 -5.83 -22.62 -30.33
CA SER A 374 -7.08 -23.29 -29.97
C SER A 374 -7.35 -23.54 -28.48
N ILE A 375 -8.63 -23.60 -28.09
CA ILE A 375 -9.14 -23.83 -26.71
C ILE A 375 -8.44 -24.98 -25.93
N ASN A 376 -7.72 -25.85 -26.61
CA ASN A 376 -6.98 -26.98 -26.04
C ASN A 376 -5.48 -26.71 -25.83
N ASP A 377 -4.91 -25.65 -26.37
CA ASP A 377 -3.51 -25.28 -26.14
C ASP A 377 -3.39 -24.36 -24.94
N LYS A 378 -2.79 -24.86 -23.87
CA LYS A 378 -2.55 -24.14 -22.61
C LYS A 378 -1.59 -22.94 -22.73
N PHE A 379 -1.14 -22.56 -23.92
CA PHE A 379 -0.19 -21.49 -24.17
C PHE A 379 -0.73 -20.48 -25.17
N ASN A 380 -1.14 -19.31 -24.67
CA ASN A 380 -1.43 -18.15 -25.51
C ASN A 380 -0.12 -17.64 -26.11
N LYS A 381 -0.05 -17.63 -27.44
CA LYS A 381 1.12 -17.12 -28.16
C LYS A 381 0.90 -15.65 -28.50
N LEU A 382 1.59 -14.76 -27.78
CA LEU A 382 1.65 -13.36 -28.13
C LEU A 382 2.66 -13.12 -29.27
N ASN A 383 2.42 -12.08 -30.04
CA ASN A 383 3.32 -11.66 -31.12
C ASN A 383 4.68 -11.20 -30.57
N SER A 384 5.68 -11.16 -31.43
CA SER A 384 6.99 -10.59 -31.08
C SER A 384 6.87 -9.11 -30.69
N TYR A 385 7.85 -8.60 -29.92
CA TYR A 385 7.91 -7.15 -29.59
C TYR A 385 7.79 -6.26 -30.82
N ALA A 386 8.45 -6.59 -31.92
CA ALA A 386 8.43 -5.77 -33.14
C ALA A 386 7.03 -5.72 -33.79
N GLU A 387 6.32 -6.84 -33.81
CA GLU A 387 4.96 -6.94 -34.34
C GLU A 387 3.95 -6.23 -33.44
N GLN A 388 4.06 -6.42 -32.13
CA GLN A 388 3.22 -5.71 -31.16
C GLN A 388 3.42 -4.19 -31.28
N SER A 389 4.67 -3.70 -31.32
CA SER A 389 4.98 -2.28 -31.48
C SER A 389 4.42 -1.71 -32.80
N LYS A 390 4.52 -2.46 -33.89
CA LYS A 390 3.96 -2.04 -35.19
C LYS A 390 2.44 -1.90 -35.13
N LYS A 391 1.74 -2.89 -34.56
CA LYS A 391 0.29 -2.88 -34.41
C LYS A 391 -0.18 -1.74 -33.50
N LEU A 392 0.48 -1.53 -32.37
CA LEU A 392 0.15 -0.48 -31.41
C LEU A 392 0.33 0.92 -31.99
N ASN A 393 1.44 1.18 -32.69
CA ASN A 393 1.67 2.48 -33.34
C ASN A 393 0.65 2.75 -34.45
N ALA A 394 0.37 1.77 -35.29
CA ALA A 394 -0.62 1.91 -36.36
C ALA A 394 -2.05 2.15 -35.78
N ALA A 395 -2.41 1.46 -34.73
CA ALA A 395 -3.70 1.65 -34.04
C ALA A 395 -3.84 3.07 -33.51
N LYS A 396 -2.82 3.56 -32.83
CA LYS A 396 -2.79 4.89 -32.24
C LYS A 396 -2.94 5.96 -33.35
N GLU A 397 -2.11 5.91 -34.39
CA GLU A 397 -2.14 6.84 -35.49
C GLU A 397 -3.50 6.88 -36.20
N THR A 398 -4.08 5.70 -36.49
CA THR A 398 -5.40 5.59 -37.14
C THR A 398 -6.50 6.21 -36.29
N LEU A 399 -6.56 5.86 -34.99
CA LEU A 399 -7.61 6.34 -34.11
C LEU A 399 -7.49 7.83 -33.81
N GLU A 400 -6.28 8.36 -33.61
CA GLU A 400 -6.05 9.80 -33.44
C GLU A 400 -6.46 10.61 -34.65
N LYS A 401 -6.19 10.10 -35.87
CA LYS A 401 -6.61 10.73 -37.13
C LYS A 401 -8.12 10.77 -37.30
N ILE A 402 -8.85 9.73 -36.88
CA ILE A 402 -10.30 9.65 -37.02
C ILE A 402 -11.03 10.45 -35.94
N SER A 403 -10.63 10.30 -34.68
CA SER A 403 -11.27 10.93 -33.52
C SER A 403 -10.86 12.39 -33.32
N SER A 404 -9.74 12.83 -33.89
CA SER A 404 -9.10 14.14 -33.65
C SER A 404 -8.76 14.36 -32.18
N SER A 405 -8.54 13.31 -31.42
CA SER A 405 -8.16 13.33 -30.01
C SER A 405 -6.98 12.38 -29.73
N SER A 406 -6.19 12.66 -28.71
CA SER A 406 -5.06 11.79 -28.36
C SER A 406 -5.55 10.45 -27.79
N VAL A 407 -4.91 9.36 -28.20
CA VAL A 407 -5.17 8.00 -27.73
C VAL A 407 -4.14 7.63 -26.68
N SER A 408 -4.56 7.59 -25.42
CA SER A 408 -3.68 7.33 -24.27
C SER A 408 -3.74 5.88 -23.79
N GLY A 409 -4.79 5.19 -24.11
CA GLY A 409 -5.11 3.87 -23.55
C GLY A 409 -5.11 2.73 -24.55
N PHE A 410 -4.84 1.55 -24.02
CA PHE A 410 -4.80 0.31 -24.77
C PHE A 410 -5.49 -0.83 -24.00
N LEU A 411 -6.33 -1.60 -24.71
CA LEU A 411 -6.91 -2.87 -24.26
C LEU A 411 -6.45 -3.96 -25.24
N PRO A 412 -5.70 -4.97 -24.78
CA PRO A 412 -5.42 -6.13 -25.61
C PRO A 412 -6.69 -6.98 -25.77
N TYR A 413 -6.91 -7.54 -26.96
CA TYR A 413 -7.91 -8.61 -27.12
C TYR A 413 -7.65 -9.71 -26.07
N TYR A 414 -8.70 -10.20 -25.45
CA TYR A 414 -8.67 -11.21 -24.37
C TYR A 414 -7.93 -10.78 -23.08
N GLY A 415 -7.61 -9.50 -22.92
CA GLY A 415 -6.95 -8.99 -21.71
C GLY A 415 -5.51 -9.47 -21.47
N LEU A 416 -4.92 -10.19 -22.41
CA LEU A 416 -3.61 -10.84 -22.27
C LEU A 416 -2.47 -9.88 -22.60
N PHE A 417 -1.42 -9.88 -21.78
CA PHE A 417 -0.19 -9.15 -22.04
C PHE A 417 1.02 -9.86 -21.41
N ASP A 418 2.21 -9.56 -21.93
CA ASP A 418 3.48 -10.04 -21.43
C ASP A 418 4.50 -8.89 -21.28
N GLN A 419 5.75 -9.21 -20.98
CA GLN A 419 6.82 -8.21 -20.86
C GLN A 419 7.10 -7.48 -22.18
N ASN A 420 6.96 -8.15 -23.32
CA ASN A 420 7.09 -7.51 -24.64
C ASN A 420 5.98 -6.50 -24.87
N THR A 421 4.76 -6.83 -24.43
CA THR A 421 3.61 -5.92 -24.50
C THR A 421 3.87 -4.65 -23.69
N LEU A 422 4.32 -4.79 -22.45
CA LEU A 422 4.63 -3.63 -21.60
C LEU A 422 5.69 -2.74 -22.25
N ASN A 423 6.75 -3.31 -22.77
CA ASN A 423 7.80 -2.57 -23.47
C ASN A 423 7.29 -1.88 -24.75
N ALA A 424 6.46 -2.57 -25.53
CA ALA A 424 5.87 -2.04 -26.76
C ALA A 424 4.91 -0.87 -26.47
N VAL A 425 4.05 -1.01 -25.48
CA VAL A 425 3.09 0.02 -25.03
C VAL A 425 3.81 1.28 -24.54
N ILE A 426 4.85 1.11 -23.70
CA ILE A 426 5.67 2.22 -23.19
C ILE A 426 6.38 2.94 -24.33
N ASN A 427 6.96 2.20 -25.29
CA ASN A 427 7.70 2.78 -26.40
C ASN A 427 6.77 3.41 -27.47
N SER A 428 5.53 2.93 -27.57
CA SER A 428 4.47 3.53 -28.41
C SER A 428 3.77 4.70 -27.72
N ASN A 429 4.27 5.12 -26.56
CA ASN A 429 3.81 6.31 -25.84
C ASN A 429 2.34 6.24 -25.37
N TYR A 430 1.85 5.04 -25.09
CA TYR A 430 0.61 4.87 -24.35
C TYR A 430 0.84 5.19 -22.86
N LYS A 431 -0.21 5.56 -22.15
CA LYS A 431 -0.17 5.97 -20.74
C LYS A 431 -0.74 4.92 -19.80
N TYR A 432 -1.69 4.12 -20.29
CA TYR A 432 -2.26 3.02 -19.51
C TYR A 432 -2.59 1.81 -20.39
N VAL A 433 -2.65 0.66 -19.74
CA VAL A 433 -3.16 -0.59 -20.28
C VAL A 433 -4.25 -1.14 -19.38
N LEU A 434 -5.36 -1.55 -19.99
CA LEU A 434 -6.45 -2.24 -19.31
C LEU A 434 -6.29 -3.73 -19.55
N THR A 435 -6.36 -4.55 -18.52
CA THR A 435 -6.11 -5.99 -18.57
C THR A 435 -7.22 -6.79 -17.90
N ASP A 436 -7.30 -8.07 -18.17
CA ASP A 436 -8.28 -9.00 -17.56
C ASP A 436 -7.59 -10.01 -16.63
N SER A 437 -6.45 -9.69 -16.02
CA SER A 437 -5.74 -10.61 -15.12
C SER A 437 -6.50 -10.80 -13.80
N LEU A 438 -6.97 -12.01 -13.54
CA LEU A 438 -7.67 -12.38 -12.30
C LEU A 438 -6.75 -12.42 -11.06
N THR A 439 -5.44 -12.40 -11.27
CA THR A 439 -4.46 -12.47 -10.17
C THR A 439 -4.04 -11.11 -9.64
N ASP A 440 -4.44 -10.05 -10.32
CA ASP A 440 -4.12 -8.67 -9.97
C ASP A 440 -5.26 -8.00 -9.20
N ARG A 441 -5.06 -6.80 -8.76
CA ARG A 441 -5.91 -6.18 -7.80
C ARG A 441 -6.79 -5.15 -8.40
N SER A 442 -7.75 -4.77 -7.54
CA SER A 442 -8.81 -3.83 -7.87
C SER A 442 -8.40 -2.36 -7.92
N VAL A 443 -7.13 -2.01 -7.71
CA VAL A 443 -6.65 -0.63 -7.88
C VAL A 443 -5.58 -0.55 -8.96
N PRO A 444 -5.41 0.60 -9.64
CA PRO A 444 -4.36 0.78 -10.63
C PRO A 444 -2.96 0.56 -10.06
N LYS A 445 -2.06 0.08 -10.91
CA LYS A 445 -0.65 -0.14 -10.57
C LYS A 445 0.24 0.63 -11.55
N THR A 446 1.13 1.46 -11.03
CA THR A 446 2.13 2.15 -11.85
C THR A 446 3.34 1.25 -12.07
N ILE A 447 3.69 1.01 -13.32
CA ILE A 447 4.90 0.30 -13.74
C ILE A 447 5.91 1.33 -14.22
N ILE A 448 7.15 1.21 -13.75
CA ILE A 448 8.26 2.12 -14.07
C ILE A 448 9.29 1.37 -14.89
N ARG A 449 9.73 1.96 -16.01
CA ARG A 449 10.82 1.48 -16.86
C ARG A 449 11.71 2.64 -17.26
N GLY A 450 12.84 2.77 -16.56
CA GLY A 450 13.71 3.95 -16.69
C GLY A 450 12.99 5.22 -16.25
N ASP A 451 12.89 6.20 -17.14
CA ASP A 451 12.19 7.47 -16.95
C ASP A 451 10.70 7.42 -17.33
N LYS A 452 10.25 6.31 -17.93
CA LYS A 452 8.88 6.14 -18.41
C LYS A 452 7.99 5.42 -17.40
N ARG A 453 6.73 5.80 -17.37
CA ARG A 453 5.70 5.21 -16.50
C ARG A 453 4.49 4.80 -17.32
N ILE A 454 3.86 3.69 -16.92
CA ILE A 454 2.58 3.24 -17.44
C ILE A 454 1.70 2.77 -16.29
N VAL A 455 0.41 3.06 -16.37
CA VAL A 455 -0.57 2.60 -15.39
C VAL A 455 -1.27 1.35 -15.92
N THR A 456 -1.22 0.26 -15.18
CA THR A 456 -2.02 -0.93 -15.46
C THR A 456 -3.29 -0.90 -14.65
N MET A 457 -4.41 -1.19 -15.31
CA MET A 457 -5.74 -1.23 -14.75
C MET A 457 -6.31 -2.62 -15.00
N THR A 458 -6.62 -3.36 -13.96
CA THR A 458 -7.02 -4.76 -14.08
C THR A 458 -8.51 -4.93 -13.81
N LYS A 459 -9.21 -5.57 -14.72
CA LYS A 459 -10.59 -6.01 -14.51
C LYS A 459 -10.62 -7.13 -13.46
N THR A 460 -11.31 -6.90 -12.37
CA THR A 460 -11.45 -7.85 -11.26
C THR A 460 -12.90 -8.26 -10.99
N ALA A 461 -13.83 -7.75 -11.78
CA ALA A 461 -15.26 -8.01 -11.72
C ALA A 461 -15.76 -8.60 -13.03
N ARG A 462 -16.90 -9.25 -12.98
CA ARG A 462 -17.55 -9.85 -14.16
C ARG A 462 -17.97 -8.76 -15.14
N ASP A 463 -17.82 -9.01 -16.43
CA ASP A 463 -18.34 -8.16 -17.49
C ASP A 463 -19.62 -8.76 -18.12
N ASP A 464 -20.17 -8.04 -19.09
CA ASP A 464 -21.39 -8.46 -19.78
C ASP A 464 -21.21 -9.75 -20.59
N TYR A 465 -20.00 -10.01 -21.07
CA TYR A 465 -19.67 -11.24 -21.76
C TYR A 465 -19.81 -12.46 -20.85
N GLU A 466 -19.28 -12.39 -19.63
CA GLU A 466 -19.40 -13.44 -18.62
C GLU A 466 -20.86 -13.56 -18.14
N ILE A 467 -21.53 -12.44 -17.85
CA ILE A 467 -22.87 -12.42 -17.28
C ILE A 467 -23.93 -12.90 -18.29
N ILE A 468 -23.90 -12.37 -19.51
CA ILE A 468 -24.93 -12.63 -20.50
C ILE A 468 -24.63 -13.90 -21.29
N ARG A 469 -23.39 -14.06 -21.78
CA ARG A 469 -23.01 -15.18 -22.61
C ARG A 469 -22.71 -16.44 -21.80
N ASP A 470 -21.81 -16.36 -20.83
CA ASP A 470 -21.28 -17.55 -20.15
C ASP A 470 -22.25 -18.04 -19.08
N PHE A 471 -22.88 -17.16 -18.31
CA PHE A 471 -23.91 -17.52 -17.32
C PHE A 471 -25.32 -17.56 -17.89
N GLY A 472 -25.54 -17.08 -19.11
CA GLY A 472 -26.85 -17.12 -19.77
C GLY A 472 -27.91 -16.24 -19.12
N LEU A 473 -27.53 -15.18 -18.39
CA LEU A 473 -28.48 -14.30 -17.72
C LEU A 473 -29.15 -13.33 -18.72
N THR A 474 -30.30 -13.68 -19.23
CA THR A 474 -31.05 -12.90 -20.21
C THR A 474 -32.04 -11.91 -19.61
N LEU A 475 -32.38 -12.04 -18.30
CA LEU A 475 -33.29 -11.11 -17.63
C LEU A 475 -32.50 -9.91 -17.05
N PRO A 476 -32.85 -8.67 -17.43
CA PRO A 476 -32.17 -7.45 -16.98
C PRO A 476 -32.03 -7.34 -15.45
N GLU A 477 -33.01 -7.81 -14.70
CA GLU A 477 -33.01 -7.79 -13.24
C GLU A 477 -31.89 -8.65 -12.66
N PHE A 478 -31.68 -9.86 -13.20
CA PHE A 478 -30.62 -10.76 -12.74
C PHE A 478 -29.24 -10.27 -13.18
N GLN A 479 -29.13 -9.64 -14.34
CA GLN A 479 -27.91 -8.96 -14.75
C GLN A 479 -27.54 -7.86 -13.73
N PHE A 480 -28.51 -6.99 -13.37
CA PHE A 480 -28.31 -5.92 -12.42
C PHE A 480 -27.86 -6.44 -11.04
N TYR A 481 -28.50 -7.46 -10.49
CA TYR A 481 -28.11 -8.03 -9.20
C TYR A 481 -26.68 -8.61 -9.23
N THR A 482 -26.29 -9.23 -10.31
CA THR A 482 -24.94 -9.77 -10.49
C THR A 482 -23.88 -8.65 -10.53
N TYR A 483 -24.16 -7.55 -11.24
CA TYR A 483 -23.30 -6.38 -11.21
C TYR A 483 -23.25 -5.75 -9.83
N GLN A 484 -24.36 -5.70 -9.10
CA GLN A 484 -24.42 -5.12 -7.76
C GLN A 484 -23.56 -5.87 -6.75
N GLU A 485 -23.54 -7.22 -6.80
CA GLU A 485 -22.63 -8.02 -5.98
C GLU A 485 -21.15 -7.65 -6.22
N ASP A 486 -20.76 -7.50 -7.47
CA ASP A 486 -19.41 -7.11 -7.83
C ASP A 486 -19.08 -5.67 -7.39
N LEU A 487 -20.05 -4.74 -7.50
CA LEU A 487 -19.90 -3.37 -7.01
C LEU A 487 -19.68 -3.34 -5.49
N ASP A 488 -20.45 -4.11 -4.74
CA ASP A 488 -20.33 -4.19 -3.28
C ASP A 488 -18.98 -4.75 -2.85
N ARG A 489 -18.48 -5.77 -3.56
CA ARG A 489 -17.15 -6.33 -3.34
C ARG A 489 -16.05 -5.31 -3.64
N VAL A 490 -16.10 -4.64 -4.80
CA VAL A 490 -15.09 -3.64 -5.19
C VAL A 490 -15.12 -2.44 -4.25
N LEU A 491 -16.30 -2.01 -3.81
CA LEU A 491 -16.43 -0.94 -2.79
C LEU A 491 -15.78 -1.35 -1.47
N PHE A 492 -16.03 -2.57 -1.00
CA PHE A 492 -15.42 -3.09 0.21
C PHE A 492 -13.88 -3.12 0.12
N GLU A 493 -13.35 -3.43 -1.06
CA GLU A 493 -11.91 -3.41 -1.34
C GLU A 493 -11.34 -1.99 -1.52
N GLY A 494 -12.19 -0.95 -1.61
CA GLY A 494 -11.76 0.40 -1.98
C GLY A 494 -11.20 0.47 -3.41
N GLY A 495 -11.66 -0.40 -4.29
CA GLY A 495 -11.07 -0.69 -5.57
C GLY A 495 -11.57 0.14 -6.73
N MET A 496 -11.25 -0.32 -7.94
CA MET A 496 -11.73 0.24 -9.22
C MET A 496 -12.59 -0.80 -9.95
N TYR A 497 -13.81 -0.41 -10.25
CA TYR A 497 -14.74 -1.21 -11.03
C TYR A 497 -14.59 -0.90 -12.53
N ILE A 498 -14.19 -1.87 -13.33
CA ILE A 498 -14.12 -1.74 -14.79
C ILE A 498 -15.35 -2.44 -15.37
N LEU A 499 -16.33 -1.65 -15.77
CA LEU A 499 -17.55 -2.11 -16.41
C LEU A 499 -17.34 -2.19 -17.93
N LYS A 500 -16.85 -3.34 -18.41
CA LYS A 500 -16.76 -3.62 -19.85
C LYS A 500 -18.16 -3.93 -20.40
N LEU A 501 -18.51 -3.27 -21.49
CA LEU A 501 -19.81 -3.40 -22.15
C LEU A 501 -19.59 -3.64 -23.65
N HIS A 502 -19.82 -4.87 -24.11
CA HIS A 502 -19.68 -5.19 -25.51
C HIS A 502 -20.92 -4.78 -26.31
N THR A 503 -20.71 -4.29 -27.52
CA THR A 503 -21.80 -3.79 -28.38
C THR A 503 -22.81 -4.87 -28.73
N GLU A 504 -22.41 -6.13 -28.81
CA GLU A 504 -23.28 -7.28 -29.05
C GLU A 504 -24.03 -7.83 -27.83
N TYR A 505 -23.72 -7.34 -26.61
CA TYR A 505 -24.36 -7.81 -25.37
C TYR A 505 -25.08 -6.67 -24.63
N GLN A 506 -24.44 -6.02 -23.68
CA GLN A 506 -25.09 -5.04 -22.80
C GLN A 506 -25.56 -3.77 -23.53
N CYS A 507 -24.95 -3.43 -24.68
CA CYS A 507 -25.36 -2.27 -25.48
C CYS A 507 -26.64 -2.52 -26.31
N ARG A 508 -27.18 -3.73 -26.36
CA ARG A 508 -28.45 -4.02 -27.06
C ARG A 508 -29.60 -3.25 -26.40
N SER A 509 -30.61 -2.91 -27.21
CA SER A 509 -31.81 -2.17 -26.75
C SER A 509 -32.52 -2.83 -25.56
N ASP A 510 -32.53 -4.17 -25.50
CA ASP A 510 -33.17 -4.97 -24.47
C ASP A 510 -32.47 -4.81 -23.11
N TYR A 511 -31.15 -4.57 -23.11
CA TYR A 511 -30.29 -4.58 -21.93
C TYR A 511 -29.72 -3.19 -21.57
N ALA A 512 -29.78 -2.21 -22.48
CA ALA A 512 -29.18 -0.90 -22.29
C ALA A 512 -29.60 -0.19 -20.98
N ASN A 513 -30.85 -0.38 -20.55
CA ASN A 513 -31.37 0.24 -19.32
C ASN A 513 -30.69 -0.28 -18.06
N VAL A 514 -30.10 -1.48 -18.04
CA VAL A 514 -29.34 -2.01 -16.90
C VAL A 514 -28.17 -1.07 -16.59
N LEU A 515 -27.49 -0.52 -17.61
CA LEU A 515 -26.44 0.46 -17.44
C LEU A 515 -26.91 1.68 -16.63
N LYS A 516 -28.12 2.16 -16.87
CA LYS A 516 -28.67 3.29 -16.12
C LYS A 516 -28.80 2.99 -14.61
N ASP A 517 -29.22 1.78 -14.28
CA ASP A 517 -29.39 1.38 -12.89
C ASP A 517 -28.04 1.14 -12.21
N ILE A 518 -27.06 0.57 -12.93
CA ILE A 518 -25.67 0.46 -12.46
C ILE A 518 -25.08 1.84 -12.17
N ILE A 519 -25.23 2.83 -13.08
CA ILE A 519 -24.69 4.18 -12.88
C ILE A 519 -25.31 4.85 -11.65
N LYS A 520 -26.61 4.68 -11.42
CA LYS A 520 -27.27 5.19 -10.22
C LYS A 520 -26.74 4.57 -8.93
N ASP A 521 -26.49 3.26 -8.94
CA ASP A 521 -25.93 2.54 -7.78
C ASP A 521 -24.48 2.96 -7.51
N LEU A 522 -23.66 3.12 -8.56
CA LEU A 522 -22.30 3.67 -8.47
C LEU A 522 -22.29 5.06 -7.80
N LYS A 523 -23.17 5.97 -8.23
CA LYS A 523 -23.29 7.31 -7.65
C LYS A 523 -23.73 7.25 -6.19
N LYS A 524 -24.74 6.43 -5.87
CA LYS A 524 -25.22 6.23 -4.50
C LYS A 524 -24.12 5.71 -3.58
N LYS A 525 -23.27 4.82 -4.07
CA LYS A 525 -22.14 4.21 -3.36
C LYS A 525 -20.88 5.08 -3.37
N LYS A 526 -20.94 6.30 -3.92
CA LYS A 526 -19.81 7.25 -4.00
C LYS A 526 -18.61 6.73 -4.77
N PHE A 527 -18.83 6.04 -5.88
CA PHE A 527 -17.76 5.74 -6.83
C PHE A 527 -17.39 7.00 -7.63
N TRP A 528 -16.11 7.20 -7.84
CA TRP A 528 -15.60 8.16 -8.81
C TRP A 528 -15.75 7.57 -10.21
N ILE A 529 -16.81 7.96 -10.92
CA ILE A 529 -17.04 7.54 -12.30
C ILE A 529 -16.22 8.44 -13.21
N ALA A 530 -15.16 7.91 -13.79
CA ALA A 530 -14.20 8.66 -14.60
C ALA A 530 -13.78 7.83 -15.82
N THR A 531 -13.17 8.50 -16.83
CA THR A 531 -12.50 7.81 -17.91
C THR A 531 -11.20 7.17 -17.41
N ALA A 532 -10.73 6.13 -18.10
CA ALA A 532 -9.47 5.49 -17.75
C ALA A 532 -8.28 6.47 -17.80
N ASN A 533 -8.29 7.43 -18.72
CA ASN A 533 -7.28 8.49 -18.81
C ASN A 533 -7.31 9.46 -17.61
N GLU A 534 -8.51 9.80 -17.08
CA GLU A 534 -8.62 10.64 -15.88
C GLU A 534 -8.04 9.91 -14.66
N ILE A 535 -8.34 8.62 -14.53
CA ILE A 535 -7.77 7.77 -13.47
C ILE A 535 -6.25 7.65 -13.59
N GLN A 536 -5.75 7.43 -14.83
CA GLN A 536 -4.31 7.39 -15.10
C GLN A 536 -3.62 8.70 -14.69
N LYS A 537 -4.18 9.85 -15.07
CA LYS A 537 -3.64 11.18 -14.71
C LYS A 537 -3.66 11.41 -13.20
N TRP A 538 -4.70 10.94 -12.52
CA TRP A 538 -4.76 11.00 -11.05
C TRP A 538 -3.62 10.20 -10.42
N TYR A 539 -3.42 8.94 -10.85
CA TYR A 539 -2.37 8.08 -10.33
C TYR A 539 -0.97 8.63 -10.65
N GLU A 540 -0.78 9.20 -11.85
CA GLU A 540 0.48 9.84 -12.21
C GLU A 540 0.84 10.98 -11.24
N LYS A 541 -0.12 11.85 -10.91
CA LYS A 541 0.08 12.95 -9.95
C LYS A 541 0.23 12.46 -8.51
N ARG A 542 -0.63 11.52 -8.11
CA ARG A 542 -0.66 10.95 -6.77
C ARG A 542 0.66 10.29 -6.38
N ASP A 543 1.23 9.52 -7.31
CA ASP A 543 2.45 8.74 -7.06
C ASP A 543 3.72 9.61 -6.92
N TYR A 544 3.65 10.90 -7.23
CA TYR A 544 4.71 11.85 -6.95
C TYR A 544 4.62 12.45 -5.54
N ILE A 545 3.48 12.34 -4.86
CA ILE A 545 3.32 12.95 -3.52
C ILE A 545 4.17 12.22 -2.51
N GLU A 546 5.03 12.98 -1.85
CA GLU A 546 5.87 12.51 -0.76
C GLU A 546 5.25 12.89 0.58
N ILE A 547 5.21 11.92 1.49
CA ILE A 547 4.64 12.09 2.83
C ILE A 547 5.67 11.66 3.86
N LYS A 548 5.87 12.50 4.86
CA LYS A 548 6.65 12.17 6.04
C LYS A 548 5.82 12.49 7.28
N ALA A 549 5.63 11.47 8.14
CA ALA A 549 4.93 11.61 9.40
C ALA A 549 5.89 11.26 10.54
N ASP A 550 6.13 12.20 11.43
CA ASP A 550 7.03 12.04 12.57
C ASP A 550 6.29 12.38 13.86
N ARG A 551 6.46 11.55 14.90
CA ARG A 551 5.94 11.86 16.23
C ARG A 551 6.75 12.97 16.87
N ARG A 552 6.07 13.99 17.38
CA ARG A 552 6.66 15.09 18.16
C ARG A 552 6.05 15.12 19.55
N GLY A 553 6.83 14.71 20.55
CA GLY A 553 6.31 14.57 21.90
C GLY A 553 5.29 13.41 22.04
N LYS A 554 4.38 13.49 23.04
CA LYS A 554 3.48 12.40 23.41
C LYS A 554 2.18 12.36 22.59
N THR A 555 1.69 13.52 22.15
CA THR A 555 0.35 13.72 21.59
C THR A 555 0.32 14.62 20.36
N ARG A 556 1.46 14.73 19.65
CA ARG A 556 1.58 15.52 18.42
C ARG A 556 2.26 14.69 17.32
N VAL A 557 1.72 14.78 16.11
CA VAL A 557 2.34 14.27 14.89
C VAL A 557 2.63 15.45 13.95
N ALA A 558 3.87 15.56 13.51
CA ALA A 558 4.25 16.46 12.42
C ALA A 558 4.12 15.71 11.10
N LEU A 559 3.29 16.21 10.20
CA LEU A 559 3.02 15.64 8.89
C LEU A 559 3.48 16.61 7.81
N LYS A 560 4.49 16.22 7.05
CA LYS A 560 4.96 16.96 5.87
C LYS A 560 4.41 16.30 4.62
N VAL A 561 3.78 17.10 3.76
CA VAL A 561 3.25 16.67 2.45
C VAL A 561 3.89 17.52 1.38
N SER A 562 4.54 16.91 0.40
CA SER A 562 5.28 17.59 -0.66
C SER A 562 4.85 17.08 -2.03
N ASN A 563 4.76 17.99 -3.00
CA ASN A 563 4.51 17.67 -4.41
C ASN A 563 5.77 18.00 -5.23
N PRO A 564 6.73 17.09 -5.38
CA PRO A 564 7.87 17.27 -6.26
C PRO A 564 7.52 17.14 -7.75
N GLY A 565 6.27 16.79 -8.09
CA GLY A 565 5.80 16.66 -9.47
C GLY A 565 5.71 18.00 -10.20
N ILE A 566 5.44 17.93 -11.48
CA ILE A 566 5.36 19.11 -12.38
C ILE A 566 3.94 19.67 -12.52
N GLU A 567 2.93 18.97 -12.01
CA GLU A 567 1.52 19.37 -12.04
C GLU A 567 0.93 19.51 -10.64
N ALA A 568 -0.04 20.40 -10.49
CA ALA A 568 -0.82 20.49 -9.26
C ALA A 568 -1.74 19.28 -9.09
N ILE A 569 -1.90 18.83 -7.84
CA ILE A 569 -2.89 17.82 -7.48
C ILE A 569 -3.98 18.47 -6.62
N ASN A 570 -5.23 18.17 -6.93
CA ASN A 570 -6.40 18.71 -6.25
C ASN A 570 -7.15 17.58 -5.54
N ASN A 571 -7.92 17.94 -4.51
CA ASN A 571 -8.78 16.99 -3.79
C ASN A 571 -7.99 15.80 -3.17
N LEU A 572 -6.81 16.08 -2.64
CA LEU A 572 -5.94 15.09 -2.05
C LEU A 572 -6.45 14.68 -0.65
N VAL A 573 -6.47 13.38 -0.38
CA VAL A 573 -6.77 12.85 0.95
C VAL A 573 -5.54 12.11 1.46
N ILE A 574 -5.12 12.48 2.68
CA ILE A 574 -4.06 11.77 3.41
C ILE A 574 -4.71 10.98 4.54
N ASP A 575 -4.50 9.69 4.53
CA ASP A 575 -4.86 8.80 5.63
C ASP A 575 -3.66 8.72 6.59
N LEU A 576 -3.91 9.08 7.86
CA LEU A 576 -2.90 9.07 8.91
C LEU A 576 -3.36 8.15 10.04
N ASP A 577 -2.65 7.06 10.25
CA ASP A 577 -2.75 6.23 11.44
C ASP A 577 -1.81 6.79 12.51
N LEU A 578 -2.37 7.26 13.61
CA LEU A 578 -1.61 7.83 14.75
C LEU A 578 -0.88 6.74 15.55
N ASN A 579 -1.24 5.48 15.36
CA ASN A 579 -0.83 4.37 16.24
C ASN A 579 -1.18 4.58 17.73
N ASP A 580 -2.14 5.49 18.00
CA ASP A 580 -2.74 5.79 19.30
C ASP A 580 -4.24 5.97 19.12
N PHE A 581 -5.03 5.49 20.05
CA PHE A 581 -6.46 5.84 20.12
C PHE A 581 -6.59 7.29 20.55
N ALA A 582 -7.25 8.10 19.73
CA ALA A 582 -7.25 9.55 19.86
C ALA A 582 -8.65 10.15 20.00
N GLN A 583 -8.71 11.32 20.62
CA GLN A 583 -9.87 12.21 20.66
C GLN A 583 -9.39 13.67 20.59
N ASN A 584 -10.34 14.60 20.39
CA ASN A 584 -10.06 16.03 20.37
C ASN A 584 -8.94 16.43 19.39
N ILE A 585 -9.03 15.94 18.15
CA ILE A 585 -8.03 16.23 17.11
C ILE A 585 -8.08 17.72 16.74
N THR A 586 -6.92 18.36 16.75
CA THR A 586 -6.74 19.71 16.22
C THR A 586 -5.61 19.72 15.20
N ILE A 587 -5.72 20.57 14.19
CA ILE A 587 -4.70 20.74 13.15
C ILE A 587 -4.17 22.18 13.16
N GLY A 588 -2.86 22.32 13.13
CA GLY A 588 -2.14 23.56 12.91
C GLY A 588 -1.26 23.48 11.68
N SER A 589 -0.93 24.61 11.07
CA SER A 589 0.05 24.70 10.00
C SER A 589 1.19 25.63 10.38
N GLU A 590 2.36 25.42 9.80
CA GLU A 590 3.57 26.20 10.08
C GLU A 590 3.48 27.66 9.61
N ILE A 591 2.62 27.94 8.62
CA ILE A 591 2.47 29.27 8.01
C ILE A 591 1.12 29.85 8.36
N ILE A 592 1.13 30.99 9.06
CA ILE A 592 -0.08 31.77 9.40
C ILE A 592 -0.73 32.24 8.10
N GLY A 593 -2.03 31.93 7.92
CA GLY A 593 -2.81 32.38 6.75
C GLY A 593 -2.79 31.43 5.55
N THR A 594 -2.10 30.29 5.60
CA THR A 594 -2.27 29.24 4.59
C THR A 594 -3.59 28.52 4.79
N LYS A 595 -4.21 28.06 3.68
CA LYS A 595 -5.38 27.20 3.75
C LYS A 595 -5.07 26.01 4.65
N THR A 596 -5.71 25.94 5.79
CA THR A 596 -5.61 24.79 6.68
C THR A 596 -6.30 23.62 6.00
N ALA A 597 -5.66 22.45 5.98
CA ALA A 597 -6.36 21.24 5.60
C ALA A 597 -7.56 21.02 6.53
N SER A 598 -8.66 20.50 6.01
CA SER A 598 -9.76 20.04 6.86
C SER A 598 -9.47 18.62 7.37
N VAL A 599 -9.98 18.31 8.55
CA VAL A 599 -9.74 17.02 9.22
C VAL A 599 -11.05 16.33 9.52
N LYS A 600 -11.12 15.03 9.26
CA LYS A 600 -12.20 14.15 9.73
C LYS A 600 -11.59 13.07 10.62
N HIS A 601 -12.20 12.89 11.79
CA HIS A 601 -11.80 11.88 12.77
C HIS A 601 -13.02 11.39 13.55
N SER A 602 -13.05 10.13 13.90
CA SER A 602 -14.04 9.55 14.80
C SER A 602 -13.41 9.38 16.19
N ALA A 603 -14.05 9.91 17.22
CA ALA A 603 -13.53 9.82 18.60
C ALA A 603 -13.23 8.37 18.98
N GLY A 604 -12.05 8.13 19.56
CA GLY A 604 -11.58 6.80 19.89
C GLY A 604 -11.00 6.00 18.71
N SER A 605 -10.88 6.59 17.50
CA SER A 605 -10.20 5.98 16.37
C SER A 605 -8.69 6.28 16.38
N GLN A 606 -7.90 5.42 15.75
CA GLN A 606 -6.49 5.70 15.45
C GLN A 606 -6.32 6.47 14.13
N MET A 607 -7.35 6.43 13.25
CA MET A 607 -7.30 7.00 11.91
C MET A 607 -7.75 8.46 11.88
N VAL A 608 -6.96 9.30 11.24
CA VAL A 608 -7.23 10.71 10.95
C VAL A 608 -7.16 10.90 9.43
N TYR A 609 -8.16 11.59 8.88
CA TYR A 609 -8.22 11.88 7.45
C TYR A 609 -8.02 13.37 7.23
N LEU A 610 -6.96 13.74 6.49
CA LEU A 610 -6.67 15.11 6.11
C LEU A 610 -7.10 15.35 4.67
N PHE A 611 -7.84 16.42 4.44
CA PHE A 611 -8.31 16.84 3.12
C PHE A 611 -7.56 18.10 2.70
N ILE A 612 -6.81 18.00 1.59
CA ILE A 612 -6.01 19.09 1.03
C ILE A 612 -6.59 19.44 -0.34
N ASP A 613 -7.14 20.66 -0.49
CA ASP A 613 -7.85 21.06 -1.70
C ASP A 613 -6.95 21.13 -2.92
N ASP A 614 -5.78 21.74 -2.79
CA ASP A 614 -4.78 21.83 -3.83
C ASP A 614 -3.35 21.76 -3.26
N LEU A 615 -2.43 21.18 -4.01
CA LEU A 615 -1.00 21.19 -3.72
C LEU A 615 -0.24 21.45 -5.01
N LYS A 616 0.41 22.61 -5.12
CA LYS A 616 1.07 23.07 -6.36
C LYS A 616 2.38 22.32 -6.60
N PRO A 617 2.90 22.34 -7.86
CA PRO A 617 4.22 21.83 -8.16
C PRO A 617 5.31 22.46 -7.27
N GLY A 618 6.20 21.65 -6.74
CA GLY A 618 7.27 22.08 -5.84
C GLY A 618 6.82 22.55 -4.45
N GLU A 619 5.52 22.55 -4.17
CA GLU A 619 4.99 22.97 -2.86
C GLU A 619 5.19 21.88 -1.81
N SER A 620 5.54 22.32 -0.60
CA SER A 620 5.63 21.49 0.59
C SER A 620 4.88 22.16 1.73
N ARG A 621 4.01 21.43 2.40
CA ARG A 621 3.22 21.90 3.55
C ARG A 621 3.51 21.05 4.76
N GLN A 622 3.68 21.71 5.90
CA GLN A 622 3.85 21.09 7.21
C GLN A 622 2.59 21.28 8.02
N TYR A 623 2.06 20.18 8.55
CA TYR A 623 0.90 20.16 9.45
C TYR A 623 1.30 19.59 10.79
N TYR A 624 0.70 20.10 11.87
CA TYR A 624 0.81 19.54 13.21
C TYR A 624 -0.55 19.04 13.64
N ILE A 625 -0.64 17.75 13.93
CA ILE A 625 -1.84 17.08 14.38
C ILE A 625 -1.69 16.84 15.89
N ASP A 626 -2.45 17.59 16.68
CA ASP A 626 -2.54 17.44 18.13
C ASP A 626 -3.76 16.60 18.49
N TYR A 627 -3.62 15.75 19.50
CA TYR A 627 -4.69 14.88 19.98
C TYR A 627 -4.55 14.55 21.45
N ASP A 628 -5.64 14.15 22.09
CA ASP A 628 -5.62 13.56 23.42
C ASP A 628 -5.68 12.04 23.29
N LYS A 629 -4.82 11.33 24.03
CA LYS A 629 -4.87 9.86 24.07
C LYS A 629 -6.09 9.40 24.86
N VAL A 630 -6.79 8.40 24.34
CA VAL A 630 -7.82 7.68 25.05
C VAL A 630 -7.16 6.52 25.77
N ALA A 631 -7.25 6.49 27.11
CA ALA A 631 -6.83 5.34 27.89
C ALA A 631 -7.94 4.27 27.82
N PHE A 632 -7.58 3.06 27.42
CA PHE A 632 -8.44 1.87 27.50
C PHE A 632 -8.00 0.99 28.67
#